data_8f95a73e06b91b5cda0a1d5b8702721e
#
_entry.id   8f95a73e06b91b5cda0a1d5b8702721e
#
_cell.length_a   1.000
_cell.length_b   1.000
_cell.length_c   1.000
_cell.angle_alpha   90.00
_cell.angle_beta   90.00
_cell.angle_gamma   90.00
#
_symmetry.space_group_name_H-M   'P 1'
#
loop_
_entity.id
_entity.type
_entity.pdbx_description
1 polymer ?
#
loop_
_entity_poly.entity_id
_entity_poly.type
_entity_poly.pdbx_seq_one_letter_code
_entity_poly.pdbx_strand_id
1 'polypeptide(L)'
;QFYPIDYFLFTNKFLKYWKPSTAIFIDSEIWPYMYKRINDRNIPLILLNARITNKTFKKWLKIKNISNSVFSKISKAYPQNIEKKFFLKKLNVKNIDHIGNLKFAENHDDNLSKIKKNLKNELSKKNIWVASSTHENEELFCINAHMHLKKRVKNLMTIIIPRHIHRAREIIS
;
A
#
# COMPACT_ATOMS: atom_id res chain seq x y z
N GLN A 1 -20.40 3.20 -3.59
CA GLN A 1 -20.46 4.66 -3.77
C GLN A 1 -19.05 5.24 -3.73
N PHE A 2 -18.74 6.20 -4.60
CA PHE A 2 -17.45 6.87 -4.61
C PHE A 2 -17.31 7.80 -3.41
N TYR A 3 -16.07 7.92 -2.88
CA TYR A 3 -15.72 8.88 -1.85
C TYR A 3 -15.88 10.32 -2.43
N PRO A 4 -16.42 11.28 -1.67
CA PRO A 4 -16.65 12.64 -2.17
C PRO A 4 -15.33 13.41 -2.29
N ILE A 5 -15.30 14.41 -3.17
CA ILE A 5 -14.21 15.38 -3.23
C ILE A 5 -14.10 16.08 -1.87
N ASP A 6 -12.87 16.32 -1.39
CA ASP A 6 -12.59 16.94 -0.09
C ASP A 6 -12.90 18.46 -0.10
N TYR A 7 -14.17 18.77 -0.27
CA TYR A 7 -14.70 20.12 -0.29
C TYR A 7 -15.92 20.23 0.62
N PHE A 8 -16.12 21.40 1.20
CA PHE A 8 -17.12 21.69 2.23
C PHE A 8 -18.52 21.13 1.95
N LEU A 9 -19.08 21.43 0.77
CA LEU A 9 -20.46 21.02 0.43
C LEU A 9 -20.60 19.50 0.31
N PHE A 10 -19.65 18.87 -0.36
CA PHE A 10 -19.69 17.42 -0.63
C PHE A 10 -19.45 16.59 0.63
N THR A 11 -18.47 16.98 1.43
CA THR A 11 -18.17 16.29 2.71
C THR A 11 -19.33 16.40 3.69
N ASN A 12 -19.98 17.58 3.78
CA ASN A 12 -21.16 17.77 4.60
C ASN A 12 -22.35 16.92 4.15
N LYS A 13 -22.65 16.90 2.84
CA LYS A 13 -23.76 16.12 2.26
C LYS A 13 -23.51 14.63 2.50
N PHE A 14 -22.29 14.17 2.30
CA PHE A 14 -21.88 12.79 2.54
C PHE A 14 -22.10 12.37 4.00
N LEU A 15 -21.56 13.11 4.97
CA LEU A 15 -21.70 12.81 6.39
C LEU A 15 -23.13 12.96 6.91
N LYS A 16 -23.93 13.87 6.34
CA LYS A 16 -25.34 14.00 6.67
C LYS A 16 -26.16 12.79 6.21
N TYR A 17 -25.79 12.23 5.05
CA TYR A 17 -26.48 11.08 4.48
C TYR A 17 -26.10 9.78 5.21
N TRP A 18 -24.81 9.51 5.35
CA TRP A 18 -24.32 8.25 5.92
C TRP A 18 -24.36 8.17 7.44
N LYS A 19 -24.27 9.30 8.14
CA LYS A 19 -24.26 9.40 9.62
C LYS A 19 -23.37 8.35 10.29
N PRO A 20 -22.08 8.24 9.93
CA PRO A 20 -21.21 7.21 10.47
C PRO A 20 -20.98 7.42 11.97
N SER A 21 -20.95 6.32 12.73
CA SER A 21 -20.55 6.34 14.16
C SER A 21 -19.03 6.33 14.33
N THR A 22 -18.29 5.89 13.33
CA THR A 22 -16.81 5.84 13.30
C THR A 22 -16.34 6.02 11.87
N ALA A 23 -15.23 6.71 11.68
CA ALA A 23 -14.58 6.88 10.38
C ALA A 23 -13.20 6.22 10.37
N ILE A 24 -12.96 5.32 9.44
CA ILE A 24 -11.67 4.62 9.29
C ILE A 24 -11.08 4.97 7.93
N PHE A 25 -9.88 5.55 7.95
CA PHE A 25 -9.07 5.81 6.76
C PHE A 25 -7.89 4.86 6.73
N ILE A 26 -7.49 4.45 5.54
CA ILE A 26 -6.44 3.45 5.35
C ILE A 26 -5.28 4.06 4.56
N ASP A 27 -4.06 3.66 4.89
CA ASP A 27 -2.80 4.08 4.24
C ASP A 27 -2.53 5.59 4.29
N SER A 28 -2.51 6.24 3.12
CA SER A 28 -2.10 7.65 2.96
C SER A 28 -3.29 8.61 2.81
N GLU A 29 -4.48 8.17 3.14
CA GLU A 29 -5.73 8.90 2.92
C GLU A 29 -5.92 10.02 3.96
N ILE A 30 -5.27 11.17 3.72
CA ILE A 30 -5.35 12.36 4.57
C ILE A 30 -6.22 13.42 3.87
N TRP A 31 -7.40 13.66 4.42
CA TRP A 31 -8.43 14.52 3.86
C TRP A 31 -8.79 15.64 4.82
N PRO A 32 -8.16 16.85 4.73
CA PRO A 32 -8.27 17.89 5.73
C PRO A 32 -9.69 18.39 6.02
N TYR A 33 -10.51 18.61 4.98
CA TYR A 33 -11.89 19.03 5.17
C TYR A 33 -12.75 17.93 5.77
N MET A 34 -12.63 16.71 5.27
CA MET A 34 -13.36 15.58 5.80
C MET A 34 -12.99 15.34 7.26
N TYR A 35 -11.70 15.36 7.60
CA TYR A 35 -11.22 15.22 8.99
C TYR A 35 -11.82 16.29 9.91
N LYS A 36 -11.85 17.55 9.45
CA LYS A 36 -12.51 18.62 10.17
C LYS A 36 -13.99 18.33 10.40
N ARG A 37 -14.73 17.91 9.37
CA ARG A 37 -16.17 17.65 9.46
C ARG A 37 -16.53 16.42 10.29
N ILE A 38 -15.70 15.42 10.31
CA ILE A 38 -15.81 14.24 11.18
C ILE A 38 -15.63 14.69 12.64
N ASN A 39 -14.57 15.45 12.91
CA ASN A 39 -14.29 15.96 14.25
C ASN A 39 -15.38 16.92 14.75
N ASP A 40 -15.90 17.82 13.91
CA ASP A 40 -16.99 18.76 14.25
C ASP A 40 -18.29 18.02 14.66
N ARG A 41 -18.41 16.73 14.33
CA ARG A 41 -19.54 15.85 14.69
C ARG A 41 -19.21 14.88 15.83
N ASN A 42 -18.06 15.03 16.47
CA ASN A 42 -17.56 14.13 17.51
C ASN A 42 -17.47 12.65 17.07
N ILE A 43 -17.27 12.41 15.77
CA ILE A 43 -17.11 11.07 15.22
C ILE A 43 -15.64 10.64 15.41
N PRO A 44 -15.36 9.48 16.05
CA PRO A 44 -14.00 8.96 16.15
C PRO A 44 -13.37 8.73 14.78
N LEU A 45 -12.16 9.26 14.59
CA LEU A 45 -11.40 9.15 13.35
C LEU A 45 -10.19 8.25 13.59
N ILE A 46 -10.15 7.12 12.89
CA ILE A 46 -9.06 6.14 12.98
C ILE A 46 -8.28 6.15 11.67
N LEU A 47 -6.95 6.23 11.77
CA LEU A 47 -6.06 6.05 10.63
C LEU A 47 -5.34 4.70 10.74
N LEU A 48 -5.73 3.76 9.88
CA LEU A 48 -5.25 2.39 9.88
C LEU A 48 -4.17 2.18 8.82
N ASN A 49 -3.14 1.39 9.13
CA ASN A 49 -2.00 1.13 8.25
C ASN A 49 -1.32 2.42 7.74
N ALA A 50 -1.25 3.44 8.59
CA ALA A 50 -0.84 4.79 8.20
C ALA A 50 0.53 4.80 7.52
N ARG A 51 0.53 5.28 6.27
CA ARG A 51 1.72 5.37 5.42
C ARG A 51 1.96 6.82 5.00
N ILE A 52 3.00 7.44 5.56
CA ILE A 52 3.44 8.78 5.17
C ILE A 52 4.85 8.67 4.59
N THR A 53 5.04 9.10 3.34
CA THR A 53 6.37 9.11 2.73
C THR A 53 7.23 10.23 3.32
N ASN A 54 8.57 10.09 3.27
CA ASN A 54 9.50 11.15 3.70
C ASN A 54 9.24 12.49 3.00
N LYS A 55 8.93 12.45 1.70
CA LYS A 55 8.60 13.64 0.92
C LYS A 55 7.33 14.33 1.44
N THR A 56 6.28 13.55 1.70
CA THR A 56 5.01 14.06 2.23
C THR A 56 5.17 14.57 3.67
N PHE A 57 5.91 13.85 4.53
CA PHE A 57 6.21 14.28 5.89
C PHE A 57 6.92 15.64 5.92
N LYS A 58 7.99 15.80 5.11
CA LYS A 58 8.70 17.09 5.00
C LYS A 58 7.81 18.23 4.52
N LYS A 59 6.83 17.95 3.60
CA LYS A 59 5.86 18.96 3.17
C LYS A 59 4.95 19.38 4.32
N TRP A 60 4.43 18.44 5.10
CA TRP A 60 3.58 18.74 6.25
C TRP A 60 4.30 19.56 7.34
N LEU A 61 5.58 19.27 7.58
CA LEU A 61 6.38 20.05 8.53
C LEU A 61 6.55 21.52 8.13
N LYS A 62 6.57 21.85 6.82
CA LYS A 62 6.65 23.24 6.34
C LYS A 62 5.40 24.06 6.67
N ILE A 63 4.23 23.41 6.77
CA ILE A 63 2.94 24.05 7.08
C ILE A 63 2.44 23.64 8.46
N LYS A 64 3.27 23.81 9.47
CA LYS A 64 3.10 23.28 10.82
C LYS A 64 1.72 23.56 11.46
N ASN A 65 1.20 24.78 11.30
CA ASN A 65 -0.10 25.14 11.87
C ASN A 65 -1.25 24.33 11.25
N ILE A 66 -1.22 24.16 9.92
CA ILE A 66 -2.22 23.38 9.20
C ILE A 66 -2.06 21.90 9.54
N SER A 67 -0.83 21.37 9.51
CA SER A 67 -0.59 19.96 9.85
C SER A 67 -1.05 19.63 11.25
N ASN A 68 -0.72 20.45 12.25
CA ASN A 68 -1.20 20.27 13.62
C ASN A 68 -2.73 20.26 13.70
N SER A 69 -3.39 21.18 12.98
CA SER A 69 -4.85 21.25 12.93
C SER A 69 -5.47 20.00 12.29
N VAL A 70 -4.84 19.39 11.30
CA VAL A 70 -5.34 18.19 10.61
C VAL A 70 -5.08 16.93 11.42
N PHE A 71 -3.82 16.71 11.81
CA PHE A 71 -3.41 15.47 12.46
C PHE A 71 -3.88 15.34 13.92
N SER A 72 -4.10 16.44 14.63
CA SER A 72 -4.70 16.43 15.98
C SER A 72 -6.13 15.89 16.02
N LYS A 73 -6.83 15.85 14.90
CA LYS A 73 -8.19 15.31 14.78
C LYS A 73 -8.24 13.78 14.72
N ILE A 74 -7.10 13.13 14.50
CA ILE A 74 -7.02 11.67 14.50
C ILE A 74 -7.15 11.16 15.91
N SER A 75 -8.24 10.47 16.20
CA SER A 75 -8.52 9.89 17.52
C SER A 75 -7.55 8.76 17.84
N LYS A 76 -7.22 7.94 16.84
CA LYS A 76 -6.24 6.86 16.99
C LYS A 76 -5.58 6.53 15.65
N ALA A 77 -4.28 6.27 15.66
CA ALA A 77 -3.53 5.88 14.46
C ALA A 77 -2.74 4.59 14.67
N TYR A 78 -2.70 3.76 13.62
CA TYR A 78 -1.95 2.53 13.53
C TYR A 78 -0.97 2.63 12.35
N PRO A 79 0.27 3.07 12.57
CA PRO A 79 1.27 3.20 11.52
C PRO A 79 1.75 1.85 11.00
N GLN A 80 2.13 1.82 9.72
CA GLN A 80 2.64 0.64 9.03
C GLN A 80 3.97 0.12 9.64
N ASN A 81 4.81 1.02 10.20
CA ASN A 81 6.08 0.69 10.80
C ASN A 81 6.52 1.77 11.83
N ILE A 82 7.63 1.52 12.52
CA ILE A 82 8.17 2.39 13.56
C ILE A 82 8.55 3.78 13.01
N GLU A 83 9.09 3.87 11.79
CA GLU A 83 9.41 5.16 11.16
C GLU A 83 8.16 6.02 10.99
N LYS A 84 7.05 5.43 10.54
CA LYS A 84 5.77 6.14 10.35
C LYS A 84 5.13 6.51 11.69
N LYS A 85 5.34 5.71 12.74
CA LYS A 85 4.99 6.08 14.12
C LYS A 85 5.68 7.37 14.54
N PHE A 86 6.98 7.48 14.28
CA PHE A 86 7.74 8.71 14.56
C PHE A 86 7.19 9.92 13.79
N PHE A 87 6.88 9.76 12.49
CA PHE A 87 6.31 10.84 11.68
C PHE A 87 4.97 11.34 12.23
N LEU A 88 4.05 10.43 12.54
CA LEU A 88 2.74 10.77 13.11
C LEU A 88 2.87 11.50 14.44
N LYS A 89 3.78 11.07 15.32
CA LYS A 89 4.07 11.74 16.58
C LYS A 89 4.56 13.18 16.36
N LYS A 90 5.45 13.40 15.40
CA LYS A 90 5.94 14.74 15.02
C LYS A 90 4.87 15.61 14.37
N LEU A 91 3.85 15.02 13.75
CA LEU A 91 2.70 15.70 13.18
C LEU A 91 1.56 15.90 14.20
N ASN A 92 1.80 15.65 15.50
CA ASN A 92 0.86 15.89 16.60
C ASN A 92 -0.33 14.92 16.69
N VAL A 93 -0.18 13.69 16.20
CA VAL A 93 -1.12 12.61 16.52
C VAL A 93 -0.84 12.14 17.95
N LYS A 94 -1.87 12.13 18.81
CA LYS A 94 -1.72 11.83 20.26
C LYS A 94 -1.70 10.32 20.54
N ASN A 95 -2.66 9.60 20.01
CA ASN A 95 -2.85 8.18 20.29
C ASN A 95 -2.33 7.33 19.12
N ILE A 96 -1.20 6.66 19.32
CA ILE A 96 -0.53 5.88 18.25
C ILE A 96 -0.13 4.52 18.80
N ASP A 97 -0.73 3.46 18.26
CA ASP A 97 -0.33 2.08 18.53
C ASP A 97 0.24 1.44 17.28
N HIS A 98 1.26 0.60 17.43
CA HIS A 98 1.88 -0.12 16.32
C HIS A 98 1.48 -1.60 16.39
N ILE A 99 0.68 -2.05 15.43
CA ILE A 99 0.19 -3.43 15.30
C ILE A 99 0.80 -4.19 14.11
N GLY A 100 1.75 -3.56 13.40
CA GLY A 100 2.32 -4.11 12.18
C GLY A 100 1.64 -3.61 10.91
N ASN A 101 2.01 -4.22 9.79
CA ASN A 101 1.50 -3.85 8.47
C ASN A 101 0.37 -4.81 8.08
N LEU A 102 -0.80 -4.26 7.75
CA LEU A 102 -1.98 -5.03 7.34
C LEU A 102 -1.74 -5.99 6.17
N LYS A 103 -0.76 -5.72 5.32
CA LYS A 103 -0.39 -6.62 4.22
C LYS A 103 0.09 -8.00 4.71
N PHE A 104 0.54 -8.10 5.96
CA PHE A 104 0.97 -9.36 6.57
C PHE A 104 -0.11 -9.99 7.45
N ALA A 105 -1.30 -9.37 7.54
CA ALA A 105 -2.43 -9.91 8.31
C ALA A 105 -3.27 -10.93 7.50
N GLU A 106 -3.02 -11.09 6.20
CA GLU A 106 -3.63 -12.17 5.43
C GLU A 106 -3.11 -13.51 5.97
N ASN A 107 -4.02 -14.32 6.47
CA ASN A 107 -3.75 -15.74 6.61
C ASN A 107 -3.51 -16.29 5.20
N HIS A 108 -2.27 -16.65 4.90
CA HIS A 108 -1.99 -17.43 3.70
C HIS A 108 -2.83 -18.70 3.79
N ASP A 109 -3.86 -18.79 2.97
CA ASP A 109 -4.61 -20.03 2.81
C ASP A 109 -3.62 -21.03 2.19
N ASP A 110 -3.14 -21.97 2.99
CA ASP A 110 -2.16 -22.99 2.57
C ASP A 110 -2.66 -23.81 1.37
N ASN A 111 -3.96 -23.72 1.07
CA ASN A 111 -4.58 -24.33 -0.11
C ASN A 111 -4.27 -23.59 -1.43
N LEU A 112 -3.97 -22.28 -1.41
CA LEU A 112 -3.55 -21.53 -2.61
C LEU A 112 -2.10 -21.83 -3.03
N SER A 113 -1.29 -22.37 -2.13
CA SER A 113 0.13 -22.66 -2.38
C SER A 113 0.42 -24.05 -2.96
N LYS A 114 -0.59 -24.88 -3.22
CA LYS A 114 -0.38 -26.22 -3.79
C LYS A 114 -0.09 -26.14 -5.28
N ILE A 115 1.16 -25.79 -5.59
CA ILE A 115 1.71 -26.02 -6.95
C ILE A 115 1.48 -27.49 -7.31
N LYS A 116 0.87 -27.74 -8.48
CA LYS A 116 0.65 -29.11 -8.98
C LYS A 116 1.95 -29.92 -8.84
N LYS A 117 1.86 -31.14 -8.30
CA LYS A 117 3.01 -32.00 -7.97
C LYS A 117 3.98 -32.16 -9.16
N ASN A 118 3.44 -32.26 -10.38
CA ASN A 118 4.24 -32.36 -11.61
C ASN A 118 5.07 -31.10 -11.83
N LEU A 119 4.48 -29.92 -11.71
CA LEU A 119 5.18 -28.64 -11.88
C LEU A 119 6.26 -28.45 -10.80
N LYS A 120 5.99 -28.84 -9.55
CA LYS A 120 6.98 -28.82 -8.48
C LYS A 120 8.20 -29.67 -8.79
N ASN A 121 7.99 -30.88 -9.35
CA ASN A 121 9.06 -31.79 -9.76
C ASN A 121 9.88 -31.24 -10.93
N GLU A 122 9.26 -30.57 -11.88
CA GLU A 122 9.98 -29.93 -12.99
C GLU A 122 10.80 -28.73 -12.51
N LEU A 123 10.22 -27.88 -11.66
CA LEU A 123 10.89 -26.71 -11.11
C LEU A 123 12.08 -27.08 -10.22
N SER A 124 11.97 -28.15 -9.43
CA SER A 124 13.04 -28.58 -8.51
C SER A 124 14.36 -28.98 -9.22
N LYS A 125 14.31 -29.28 -10.51
CA LYS A 125 15.48 -29.63 -11.34
C LYS A 125 16.10 -28.42 -12.07
N LYS A 126 15.56 -27.21 -11.87
CA LYS A 126 15.98 -25.99 -12.55
C LYS A 126 16.63 -25.00 -11.58
N ASN A 127 17.61 -24.27 -12.07
CA ASN A 127 18.10 -23.06 -11.41
C ASN A 127 17.18 -21.91 -11.79
N ILE A 128 16.33 -21.45 -10.84
CA ILE A 128 15.26 -20.53 -11.13
C ILE A 128 15.57 -19.15 -10.54
N TRP A 129 15.37 -18.11 -11.35
CA TRP A 129 15.20 -16.77 -10.84
C TRP A 129 13.90 -16.15 -11.36
N VAL A 130 13.34 -15.22 -10.59
CA VAL A 130 12.02 -14.65 -10.84
C VAL A 130 12.15 -13.14 -10.96
N ALA A 131 11.67 -12.58 -12.09
CA ALA A 131 11.45 -11.15 -12.28
C ALA A 131 9.98 -10.85 -12.02
N SER A 132 9.69 -10.24 -10.87
CA SER A 132 8.32 -9.97 -10.44
C SER A 132 7.95 -8.50 -10.59
N SER A 133 6.69 -8.25 -10.98
CA SER A 133 6.12 -6.91 -11.19
C SER A 133 6.84 -6.10 -12.26
N THR A 134 7.24 -6.73 -13.36
CA THR A 134 7.95 -6.07 -14.45
C THR A 134 7.08 -5.06 -15.19
N HIS A 135 7.70 -3.95 -15.56
CA HIS A 135 7.14 -2.89 -16.40
C HIS A 135 7.63 -3.01 -17.85
N GLU A 136 7.07 -2.20 -18.72
CA GLU A 136 7.45 -2.15 -20.13
C GLU A 136 8.97 -1.95 -20.30
N ASN A 137 9.58 -2.72 -21.20
CA ASN A 137 11.03 -2.81 -21.48
C ASN A 137 11.88 -3.51 -20.41
N GLU A 138 11.39 -3.74 -19.18
CA GLU A 138 12.14 -4.51 -18.18
C GLU A 138 12.25 -5.98 -18.56
N GLU A 139 11.28 -6.51 -19.30
CA GLU A 139 11.29 -7.89 -19.77
C GLU A 139 12.45 -8.15 -20.74
N LEU A 140 12.76 -7.20 -21.64
CA LEU A 140 13.92 -7.30 -22.53
C LEU A 140 15.23 -7.35 -21.74
N PHE A 141 15.34 -6.56 -20.67
CA PHE A 141 16.49 -6.64 -19.78
C PHE A 141 16.59 -8.02 -19.10
N CYS A 142 15.47 -8.57 -18.66
CA CYS A 142 15.41 -9.90 -18.06
C CYS A 142 15.81 -11.01 -19.06
N ILE A 143 15.38 -10.91 -20.32
CA ILE A 143 15.76 -11.84 -21.40
C ILE A 143 17.26 -11.78 -21.66
N ASN A 144 17.83 -10.58 -21.79
CA ASN A 144 19.27 -10.41 -22.00
C ASN A 144 20.08 -10.97 -20.82
N ALA A 145 19.64 -10.72 -19.59
CA ALA A 145 20.24 -11.29 -18.39
C ALA A 145 20.19 -12.84 -18.41
N HIS A 146 19.04 -13.41 -18.79
CA HIS A 146 18.90 -14.86 -18.97
C HIS A 146 19.91 -15.42 -19.97
N MET A 147 20.03 -14.80 -21.15
CA MET A 147 20.95 -15.26 -22.20
C MET A 147 22.41 -15.23 -21.76
N HIS A 148 22.81 -14.25 -20.97
CA HIS A 148 24.15 -14.19 -20.38
C HIS A 148 24.35 -15.25 -19.30
N LEU A 149 23.41 -15.39 -18.38
CA LEU A 149 23.49 -16.35 -17.28
C LEU A 149 23.44 -17.82 -17.76
N LYS A 150 22.66 -18.12 -18.80
CA LYS A 150 22.53 -19.46 -19.39
C LYS A 150 23.87 -20.04 -19.87
N LYS A 151 24.82 -19.18 -20.24
CA LYS A 151 26.18 -19.60 -20.64
C LYS A 151 26.97 -20.18 -19.44
N ARG A 152 26.62 -19.81 -18.20
CA ARG A 152 27.35 -20.18 -16.98
C ARG A 152 26.55 -21.09 -16.07
N VAL A 153 25.22 -21.01 -16.10
CA VAL A 153 24.32 -21.75 -15.22
C VAL A 153 23.53 -22.78 -16.01
N LYS A 154 23.82 -24.06 -15.76
CA LYS A 154 23.07 -25.16 -16.40
C LYS A 154 21.61 -25.18 -15.89
N ASN A 155 20.69 -25.60 -16.74
CA ASN A 155 19.25 -25.72 -16.41
C ASN A 155 18.63 -24.42 -15.86
N LEU A 156 19.11 -23.27 -16.31
CA LEU A 156 18.55 -21.98 -15.92
C LEU A 156 17.13 -21.80 -16.47
N MET A 157 16.21 -21.33 -15.61
CA MET A 157 14.85 -20.91 -15.95
C MET A 157 14.61 -19.52 -15.41
N THR A 158 14.03 -18.65 -16.23
CA THR A 158 13.55 -17.34 -15.81
C THR A 158 12.03 -17.33 -15.81
N ILE A 159 11.43 -16.90 -14.71
CA ILE A 159 9.99 -16.68 -14.60
C ILE A 159 9.74 -15.17 -14.58
N ILE A 160 8.97 -14.69 -15.54
CA ILE A 160 8.60 -13.27 -15.62
C ILE A 160 7.13 -13.14 -15.20
N ILE A 161 6.88 -12.27 -14.20
CA ILE A 161 5.54 -11.96 -13.69
C ILE A 161 5.29 -10.46 -13.94
N PRO A 162 4.60 -10.08 -15.03
CA PRO A 162 4.38 -8.68 -15.33
C PRO A 162 3.45 -8.00 -14.31
N ARG A 163 3.64 -6.71 -14.09
CA ARG A 163 2.80 -5.89 -13.22
C ARG A 163 1.32 -5.93 -13.61
N HIS A 164 1.05 -6.02 -14.92
CA HIS A 164 -0.29 -6.06 -15.47
C HIS A 164 -0.48 -7.32 -16.31
N ILE A 165 -1.46 -8.14 -15.95
CA ILE A 165 -1.74 -9.45 -16.55
C ILE A 165 -1.98 -9.36 -18.08
N HIS A 166 -2.63 -8.29 -18.57
CA HIS A 166 -2.91 -8.11 -19.99
C HIS A 166 -1.63 -8.07 -20.86
N ARG A 167 -0.50 -7.61 -20.29
CA ARG A 167 0.80 -7.57 -20.98
C ARG A 167 1.43 -8.96 -21.22
N ALA A 168 0.95 -9.99 -20.54
CA ALA A 168 1.50 -11.35 -20.73
C ALA A 168 1.41 -11.83 -22.19
N ARG A 169 0.37 -11.42 -22.93
CA ARG A 169 0.21 -11.76 -24.35
C ARG A 169 1.25 -11.06 -25.23
N GLU A 170 1.55 -9.80 -24.96
CA GLU A 170 2.55 -9.00 -25.69
C GLU A 170 3.98 -9.52 -25.46
N ILE A 171 4.25 -10.06 -24.25
CA ILE A 171 5.58 -10.58 -23.89
C ILE A 171 5.85 -11.95 -24.54
N ILE A 172 4.80 -12.72 -24.85
CA ILE A 172 4.90 -14.07 -25.44
C ILE A 172 4.94 -14.01 -26.98
N SER A 173 4.42 -12.94 -27.59
CA SER A 173 4.46 -12.71 -29.04
C SER A 173 5.85 -12.31 -29.51
#